data_28e62718e2dc09a1c95af23b7e2693a4
#
_entry.id   28e62718e2dc09a1c95af23b7e2693a4
#
_cell.length_a   1.000
_cell.length_b   1.000
_cell.length_c   1.000
_cell.angle_alpha   90.00
_cell.angle_beta   90.00
_cell.angle_gamma   90.00
#
_symmetry.space_group_name_H-M   'P 1'
#
loop_
_entity.id
_entity.type
_entity.pdbx_description
1 polymer ?
#
loop_
_entity_poly.entity_id
_entity_poly.type
_entity_poly.pdbx_seq_one_letter_code
_entity_poly.pdbx_strand_id
1 'polypeptide(L)'
;MSNLVEIKELGKCYGKKKVMNNLSLSLESGRIVGILGPNGSGKSTLIKMMAGVLKPTSGQITINGYLVGVNTKKIVSYLPERTYLNPSMKVKEAVDYFADFYEDFSKQKALDMLEKFGINEQDKIKSLSKGTREKVQIVLVMSREAKLYLLDEPMGGVDPAARDYILRTIISNYNEDATVVITTHLISDIENVLDEVVFMKQGEVYLKESVDDIRTKYNKSVDALFREVFVCY
;
A
#
# COMPACT_ATOMS: atom_id res chain seq x y z
N MET A 1 -19.32 5.74 9.49
CA MET A 1 -18.11 4.87 9.57
C MET A 1 -17.07 5.59 10.40
N SER A 2 -16.21 4.88 11.12
CA SER A 2 -15.17 5.52 11.94
C SER A 2 -13.88 5.67 11.12
N ASN A 3 -13.14 6.76 11.38
CA ASN A 3 -11.82 6.93 10.77
C ASN A 3 -10.85 5.89 11.34
N LEU A 4 -10.24 5.08 10.47
CA LEU A 4 -9.17 4.17 10.83
C LEU A 4 -7.82 4.93 10.92
N VAL A 5 -7.58 5.84 9.97
CA VAL A 5 -6.36 6.66 9.92
C VAL A 5 -6.73 8.12 10.04
N GLU A 6 -6.06 8.85 10.93
CA GLU A 6 -6.14 10.30 11.01
C GLU A 6 -4.74 10.90 10.94
N ILE A 7 -4.56 11.84 10.03
CA ILE A 7 -3.33 12.58 9.81
C ILE A 7 -3.62 14.05 10.05
N LYS A 8 -2.86 14.68 10.95
CA LYS A 8 -3.06 16.06 11.34
C LYS A 8 -1.76 16.86 11.14
N GLU A 9 -1.84 17.88 10.28
CA GLU A 9 -0.79 18.86 10.02
C GLU A 9 0.59 18.26 9.74
N LEU A 10 0.61 17.15 9.01
CA LEU A 10 1.79 16.34 8.76
C LEU A 10 2.81 17.07 7.89
N GLY A 11 4.02 17.20 8.40
CA GLY A 11 5.14 17.77 7.67
C GLY A 11 6.34 16.84 7.58
N LYS A 12 7.05 16.85 6.44
CA LYS A 12 8.29 16.12 6.26
C LYS A 12 9.31 16.91 5.47
N CYS A 13 10.50 17.07 6.08
CA CYS A 13 11.66 17.66 5.44
C CYS A 13 12.82 16.65 5.40
N TYR A 14 13.60 16.66 4.31
CA TYR A 14 14.90 16.01 4.17
C TYR A 14 15.96 17.08 3.99
N GLY A 15 16.65 17.41 5.08
CA GLY A 15 17.50 18.58 5.11
C GLY A 15 16.71 19.85 4.78
N LYS A 16 17.06 20.57 3.74
CA LYS A 16 16.37 21.80 3.28
C LYS A 16 15.17 21.51 2.36
N LYS A 17 15.03 20.27 1.86
CA LYS A 17 13.95 19.91 0.93
C LYS A 17 12.69 19.57 1.70
N LYS A 18 11.66 20.40 1.58
CA LYS A 18 10.31 20.14 2.11
C LYS A 18 9.58 19.21 1.13
N VAL A 19 9.17 18.04 1.60
CA VAL A 19 8.47 17.02 0.79
C VAL A 19 6.99 16.97 1.12
N MET A 20 6.62 17.33 2.34
CA MET A 20 5.24 17.37 2.79
C MET A 20 5.03 18.60 3.66
N ASN A 21 3.92 19.29 3.45
CA ASN A 21 3.63 20.56 4.09
C ASN A 21 2.21 20.58 4.67
N ASN A 22 2.10 20.46 6.00
CA ASN A 22 0.83 20.61 6.70
C ASN A 22 -0.31 19.74 6.15
N LEU A 23 0.02 18.49 5.73
CA LEU A 23 -0.95 17.57 5.15
C LEU A 23 -1.90 17.05 6.23
N SER A 24 -3.20 17.21 6.02
CA SER A 24 -4.24 16.61 6.85
C SER A 24 -5.11 15.70 5.99
N LEU A 25 -5.37 14.49 6.48
CA LEU A 25 -6.11 13.45 5.75
C LEU A 25 -6.72 12.47 6.76
N SER A 26 -7.94 12.03 6.50
CA SER A 26 -8.57 10.92 7.23
C SER A 26 -8.96 9.82 6.25
N LEU A 27 -8.80 8.55 6.66
CA LEU A 27 -9.23 7.38 5.88
C LEU A 27 -10.18 6.54 6.75
N GLU A 28 -11.31 6.16 6.17
CA GLU A 28 -12.32 5.33 6.82
C GLU A 28 -11.92 3.85 6.84
N SER A 29 -12.50 3.09 7.78
CA SER A 29 -12.38 1.62 7.81
C SER A 29 -13.14 0.98 6.65
N GLY A 30 -12.67 -0.20 6.18
CA GLY A 30 -13.36 -1.00 5.17
C GLY A 30 -13.35 -0.38 3.78
N ARG A 31 -12.30 0.36 3.41
CA ARG A 31 -12.18 1.01 2.10
C ARG A 31 -10.89 0.60 1.38
N ILE A 32 -10.97 0.50 0.07
CA ILE A 32 -9.80 0.42 -0.80
C ILE A 32 -9.52 1.81 -1.33
N VAL A 33 -8.41 2.40 -0.88
CA VAL A 33 -8.04 3.79 -1.15
C VAL A 33 -6.82 3.86 -2.07
N GLY A 34 -6.95 4.54 -3.20
CA GLY A 34 -5.85 4.86 -4.10
C GLY A 34 -5.17 6.18 -3.72
N ILE A 35 -3.90 6.18 -3.33
CA ILE A 35 -3.10 7.40 -3.21
C ILE A 35 -2.33 7.61 -4.51
N LEU A 36 -2.78 8.57 -5.31
CA LEU A 36 -2.36 8.79 -6.69
C LEU A 36 -1.64 10.15 -6.82
N GLY A 37 -0.67 10.23 -7.70
CA GLY A 37 0.07 11.47 -7.92
C GLY A 37 1.33 11.24 -8.75
N PRO A 38 1.93 12.27 -9.34
CA PRO A 38 3.16 12.14 -10.11
C PRO A 38 4.35 11.71 -9.22
N ASN A 39 5.45 11.31 -9.87
CA ASN A 39 6.68 10.99 -9.15
C ASN A 39 7.15 12.21 -8.35
N GLY A 40 7.55 11.96 -7.10
CA GLY A 40 7.99 13.03 -6.19
C GLY A 40 6.84 13.79 -5.49
N SER A 41 5.56 13.43 -5.68
CA SER A 41 4.44 14.08 -4.98
C SER A 41 4.37 13.77 -3.47
N GLY A 42 5.14 12.78 -2.98
CA GLY A 42 5.21 12.45 -1.56
C GLY A 42 4.50 11.14 -1.17
N LYS A 43 3.90 10.38 -2.09
CA LYS A 43 3.15 9.13 -1.82
C LYS A 43 3.94 8.13 -0.96
N SER A 44 5.09 7.67 -1.44
CA SER A 44 5.92 6.71 -0.69
C SER A 44 6.43 7.28 0.64
N THR A 45 6.62 8.60 0.74
CA THR A 45 6.97 9.26 2.02
C THR A 45 5.82 9.16 3.00
N LEU A 46 4.58 9.41 2.55
CA LEU A 46 3.37 9.29 3.37
C LEU A 46 3.17 7.85 3.85
N ILE A 47 3.20 6.89 2.93
CA ILE A 47 3.08 5.45 3.25
C ILE A 47 4.13 5.03 4.30
N LYS A 48 5.40 5.42 4.12
CA LYS A 48 6.47 5.10 5.08
C LYS A 48 6.24 5.71 6.46
N MET A 49 5.65 6.89 6.54
CA MET A 49 5.29 7.50 7.84
C MET A 49 4.10 6.76 8.48
N MET A 50 3.08 6.38 7.71
CA MET A 50 1.96 5.56 8.20
C MET A 50 2.43 4.18 8.67
N ALA A 51 3.38 3.56 7.95
CA ALA A 51 3.98 2.27 8.34
C ALA A 51 4.93 2.38 9.56
N GLY A 52 5.24 3.59 10.02
CA GLY A 52 6.15 3.82 11.16
C GLY A 52 7.62 3.50 10.87
N VAL A 53 8.02 3.44 9.58
CA VAL A 53 9.43 3.27 9.16
C VAL A 53 10.13 4.61 8.92
N LEU A 54 9.35 5.69 8.86
CA LEU A 54 9.83 7.05 8.72
C LEU A 54 9.13 7.96 9.73
N LYS A 55 9.88 8.77 10.47
CA LYS A 55 9.30 9.75 11.40
C LYS A 55 8.93 11.05 10.67
N PRO A 56 7.75 11.64 10.92
CA PRO A 56 7.43 12.99 10.46
C PRO A 56 8.35 14.03 11.08
N THR A 57 8.47 15.21 10.45
CA THR A 57 9.17 16.37 10.98
C THR A 57 8.24 17.19 11.89
N SER A 58 6.94 17.24 11.56
CA SER A 58 5.87 17.89 12.32
C SER A 58 4.56 17.18 12.12
N GLY A 59 3.57 17.48 12.94
CA GLY A 59 2.26 16.83 12.91
C GLY A 59 2.27 15.41 13.46
N GLN A 60 1.17 14.70 13.30
CA GLN A 60 1.01 13.36 13.84
C GLN A 60 0.11 12.48 12.97
N ILE A 61 0.29 11.17 13.09
CA ILE A 61 -0.55 10.14 12.48
C ILE A 61 -1.08 9.24 13.59
N THR A 62 -2.38 9.01 13.60
CA THR A 62 -2.99 7.99 14.43
C THR A 62 -3.64 6.92 13.54
N ILE A 63 -3.54 5.66 13.96
CA ILE A 63 -4.15 4.51 13.30
C ILE A 63 -4.93 3.74 14.36
N ASN A 64 -6.23 3.56 14.13
CA ASN A 64 -7.15 2.95 15.10
C ASN A 64 -7.05 3.62 16.50
N GLY A 65 -6.91 4.95 16.54
CA GLY A 65 -6.77 5.74 17.76
C GLY A 65 -5.37 5.75 18.40
N TYR A 66 -4.42 4.93 17.93
CA TYR A 66 -3.05 4.89 18.45
C TYR A 66 -2.10 5.76 17.60
N LEU A 67 -1.23 6.53 18.25
CA LEU A 67 -0.09 7.15 17.57
C LEU A 67 0.76 6.07 16.89
N VAL A 68 1.29 6.39 15.69
CA VAL A 68 2.16 5.47 14.95
C VAL A 68 3.35 5.04 15.82
N GLY A 69 3.47 3.73 16.03
CA GLY A 69 4.47 3.12 16.91
C GLY A 69 4.29 1.61 17.02
N VAL A 70 4.67 1.04 18.17
CA VAL A 70 4.61 -0.42 18.39
C VAL A 70 3.19 -0.97 18.24
N ASN A 71 2.17 -0.30 18.80
CA ASN A 71 0.79 -0.76 18.75
C ASN A 71 0.24 -0.77 17.31
N THR A 72 0.59 0.23 16.50
CA THR A 72 0.12 0.29 15.11
C THR A 72 0.83 -0.74 14.23
N LYS A 73 2.08 -1.12 14.50
CA LYS A 73 2.79 -2.18 13.77
C LYS A 73 2.15 -3.56 13.91
N LYS A 74 1.41 -3.79 14.99
CA LYS A 74 0.66 -5.04 15.18
C LYS A 74 -0.53 -5.16 14.23
N ILE A 75 -1.11 -4.05 13.81
CA ILE A 75 -2.34 -3.99 12.99
C ILE A 75 -2.13 -3.43 11.59
N VAL A 76 -0.89 -3.09 11.23
CA VAL A 76 -0.52 -2.57 9.91
C VAL A 76 0.35 -3.59 9.19
N SER A 77 -0.05 -3.97 7.99
CA SER A 77 0.75 -4.75 7.07
C SER A 77 1.30 -3.85 5.96
N TYR A 78 2.61 -3.87 5.71
CA TYR A 78 3.26 -2.94 4.81
C TYR A 78 4.08 -3.66 3.73
N LEU A 79 3.78 -3.36 2.48
CA LEU A 79 4.56 -3.74 1.30
C LEU A 79 5.33 -2.52 0.79
N PRO A 80 6.66 -2.46 0.94
CA PRO A 80 7.46 -1.39 0.34
C PRO A 80 7.69 -1.63 -1.16
N GLU A 81 7.92 -0.54 -1.90
CA GLU A 81 8.26 -0.55 -3.33
C GLU A 81 9.49 -1.43 -3.65
N ARG A 82 10.45 -1.49 -2.73
CA ARG A 82 11.67 -2.29 -2.92
C ARG A 82 11.67 -3.51 -2.02
N THR A 83 12.18 -4.62 -2.57
CA THR A 83 12.29 -5.86 -1.78
C THR A 83 13.19 -5.66 -0.56
N TYR A 84 12.71 -6.18 0.57
CA TYR A 84 13.42 -6.21 1.85
C TYR A 84 13.84 -7.63 2.24
N LEU A 85 13.47 -8.62 1.43
CA LEU A 85 13.74 -10.03 1.72
C LEU A 85 15.22 -10.32 1.58
N ASN A 86 15.78 -11.07 2.54
CA ASN A 86 17.16 -11.52 2.47
C ASN A 86 17.35 -12.50 1.30
N PRO A 87 18.22 -12.18 0.32
CA PRO A 87 18.40 -13.02 -0.88
C PRO A 87 18.86 -14.44 -0.59
N SER A 88 19.52 -14.68 0.54
CA SER A 88 20.07 -15.99 0.91
C SER A 88 19.04 -16.93 1.54
N MET A 89 17.91 -16.40 2.03
CA MET A 89 16.83 -17.20 2.62
C MET A 89 16.10 -17.99 1.56
N LYS A 90 15.55 -19.15 1.95
CA LYS A 90 14.49 -19.84 1.21
C LYS A 90 13.14 -19.13 1.42
N VAL A 91 12.20 -19.32 0.49
CA VAL A 91 10.83 -18.80 0.61
C VAL A 91 10.18 -19.29 1.91
N LYS A 92 10.32 -20.58 2.25
CA LYS A 92 9.83 -21.16 3.50
C LYS A 92 10.39 -20.43 4.73
N GLU A 93 11.69 -20.16 4.75
CA GLU A 93 12.32 -19.45 5.87
C GLU A 93 11.76 -18.03 6.06
N ALA A 94 11.40 -17.36 4.95
CA ALA A 94 10.72 -16.06 5.02
C ALA A 94 9.30 -16.19 5.59
N VAL A 95 8.56 -17.24 5.20
CA VAL A 95 7.22 -17.54 5.76
C VAL A 95 7.32 -17.85 7.26
N ASP A 96 8.28 -18.71 7.66
CA ASP A 96 8.50 -19.06 9.07
C ASP A 96 8.88 -17.81 9.89
N TYR A 97 9.76 -16.95 9.36
CA TYR A 97 10.15 -15.70 10.01
C TYR A 97 8.95 -14.77 10.26
N PHE A 98 8.04 -14.65 9.28
CA PHE A 98 6.83 -13.84 9.45
C PHE A 98 5.86 -14.45 10.47
N ALA A 99 5.71 -15.77 10.48
CA ALA A 99 4.89 -16.50 11.45
C ALA A 99 5.41 -16.34 12.89
N ASP A 100 6.74 -16.33 13.07
CA ASP A 100 7.36 -16.13 14.38
C ASP A 100 7.25 -14.67 14.85
N PHE A 101 7.24 -13.70 13.91
CA PHE A 101 7.28 -12.29 14.24
C PHE A 101 5.89 -11.65 14.42
N TYR A 102 4.88 -12.11 13.66
CA TYR A 102 3.53 -11.54 13.66
C TYR A 102 2.50 -12.55 14.14
N GLU A 103 1.87 -12.28 15.28
CA GLU A 103 0.82 -13.13 15.88
C GLU A 103 -0.41 -13.29 14.96
N ASP A 104 -0.67 -12.30 14.09
CA ASP A 104 -1.76 -12.26 13.13
C ASP A 104 -1.40 -12.86 11.76
N PHE A 105 -0.27 -13.54 11.62
CA PHE A 105 0.17 -14.14 10.37
C PHE A 105 -0.37 -15.56 10.19
N SER A 106 -1.10 -15.82 9.11
CA SER A 106 -1.57 -17.15 8.75
C SER A 106 -0.57 -17.87 7.83
N LYS A 107 0.21 -18.78 8.42
CA LYS A 107 1.16 -19.62 7.67
C LYS A 107 0.48 -20.48 6.61
N GLN A 108 -0.71 -21.04 6.93
CA GLN A 108 -1.49 -21.83 5.97
C GLN A 108 -1.88 -21.00 4.76
N LYS A 109 -2.42 -19.80 4.98
CA LYS A 109 -2.79 -18.85 3.91
C LYS A 109 -1.58 -18.52 3.02
N ALA A 110 -0.41 -18.32 3.62
CA ALA A 110 0.83 -18.06 2.87
C ALA A 110 1.20 -19.23 1.96
N LEU A 111 1.16 -20.47 2.48
CA LEU A 111 1.48 -21.67 1.71
C LEU A 111 0.48 -21.88 0.56
N ASP A 112 -0.82 -21.74 0.81
CA ASP A 112 -1.87 -21.85 -0.22
C ASP A 112 -1.69 -20.81 -1.34
N MET A 113 -1.29 -19.59 -0.99
CA MET A 113 -1.01 -18.55 -1.97
C MET A 113 0.26 -18.84 -2.76
N LEU A 114 1.33 -19.35 -2.14
CA LEU A 114 2.55 -19.76 -2.84
C LEU A 114 2.27 -20.88 -3.84
N GLU A 115 1.48 -21.89 -3.46
CA GLU A 115 1.05 -22.97 -4.34
C GLU A 115 0.28 -22.43 -5.57
N LYS A 116 -0.72 -21.55 -5.32
CA LYS A 116 -1.48 -20.89 -6.43
C LYS A 116 -0.59 -20.08 -7.37
N PHE A 117 0.48 -19.49 -6.87
CA PHE A 117 1.48 -18.79 -7.68
C PHE A 117 2.49 -19.70 -8.36
N GLY A 118 2.48 -21.03 -8.07
CA GLY A 118 3.46 -21.99 -8.56
C GLY A 118 4.87 -21.73 -8.03
N ILE A 119 4.98 -21.19 -6.80
CA ILE A 119 6.26 -20.86 -6.17
C ILE A 119 6.66 -21.99 -5.22
N ASN A 120 7.83 -22.60 -5.47
CA ASN A 120 8.36 -23.64 -4.59
C ASN A 120 8.95 -23.01 -3.32
N GLU A 121 8.43 -23.40 -2.16
CA GLU A 121 8.88 -22.90 -0.86
C GLU A 121 10.36 -23.20 -0.55
N GLN A 122 10.97 -24.18 -1.22
CA GLN A 122 12.38 -24.55 -1.04
C GLN A 122 13.35 -23.69 -1.87
N ASP A 123 12.82 -22.88 -2.81
CA ASP A 123 13.65 -22.00 -3.64
C ASP A 123 14.28 -20.88 -2.80
N LYS A 124 15.54 -20.53 -3.13
CA LYS A 124 16.18 -19.37 -2.55
C LYS A 124 15.65 -18.08 -3.19
N ILE A 125 15.42 -17.06 -2.40
CA ILE A 125 14.91 -15.77 -2.85
C ILE A 125 15.79 -15.16 -3.96
N LYS A 126 17.12 -15.35 -3.90
CA LYS A 126 18.04 -14.87 -4.94
C LYS A 126 17.87 -15.55 -6.31
N SER A 127 17.37 -16.80 -6.34
CA SER A 127 17.16 -17.55 -7.59
C SER A 127 15.85 -17.19 -8.28
N LEU A 128 14.93 -16.50 -7.58
CA LEU A 128 13.64 -16.10 -8.13
C LEU A 128 13.79 -14.92 -9.11
N SER A 129 12.95 -14.88 -10.12
CA SER A 129 12.81 -13.69 -10.98
C SER A 129 12.36 -12.49 -10.16
N LYS A 130 12.52 -11.26 -10.69
CA LYS A 130 12.02 -10.05 -10.03
C LYS A 130 10.52 -10.17 -9.72
N GLY A 131 9.69 -10.51 -10.72
CA GLY A 131 8.24 -10.63 -10.53
C GLY A 131 7.85 -11.73 -9.54
N THR A 132 8.59 -12.86 -9.50
CA THR A 132 8.34 -13.92 -8.53
C THR A 132 8.68 -13.46 -7.10
N ARG A 133 9.73 -12.68 -6.91
CA ARG A 133 10.06 -12.07 -5.60
C ARG A 133 8.98 -11.09 -5.14
N GLU A 134 8.43 -10.29 -6.04
CA GLU A 134 7.30 -9.40 -5.75
C GLU A 134 6.07 -10.18 -5.30
N LYS A 135 5.75 -11.29 -5.99
CA LYS A 135 4.67 -12.21 -5.57
C LYS A 135 4.90 -12.78 -4.18
N VAL A 136 6.12 -13.22 -3.83
CA VAL A 136 6.45 -13.69 -2.48
C VAL A 136 6.20 -12.58 -1.44
N GLN A 137 6.60 -11.35 -1.71
CA GLN A 137 6.35 -10.24 -0.78
C GLN A 137 4.85 -9.97 -0.59
N ILE A 138 4.06 -10.03 -1.66
CA ILE A 138 2.61 -9.89 -1.59
C ILE A 138 2.00 -11.01 -0.75
N VAL A 139 2.43 -12.27 -0.96
CA VAL A 139 2.01 -13.41 -0.13
C VAL A 139 2.25 -13.12 1.35
N LEU A 140 3.46 -12.69 1.72
CA LEU A 140 3.81 -12.42 3.12
C LEU A 140 2.96 -11.31 3.72
N VAL A 141 2.72 -10.23 2.97
CA VAL A 141 1.93 -9.08 3.43
C VAL A 141 0.45 -9.44 3.54
N MET A 142 -0.12 -10.14 2.54
CA MET A 142 -1.55 -10.48 2.51
C MET A 142 -1.92 -11.68 3.38
N SER A 143 -0.92 -12.41 3.90
CA SER A 143 -1.14 -13.50 4.86
C SER A 143 -1.25 -13.04 6.31
N ARG A 144 -1.14 -11.74 6.57
CA ARG A 144 -1.49 -11.12 7.85
C ARG A 144 -2.99 -10.80 7.91
N GLU A 145 -3.57 -10.80 9.11
CA GLU A 145 -4.92 -10.32 9.39
C GLU A 145 -4.88 -8.88 9.93
N ALA A 146 -4.30 -7.99 9.13
CA ALA A 146 -4.11 -6.59 9.49
C ALA A 146 -5.42 -5.79 9.36
N LYS A 147 -5.53 -4.68 10.13
CA LYS A 147 -6.60 -3.68 9.95
C LYS A 147 -6.30 -2.68 8.84
N LEU A 148 -5.02 -2.47 8.54
CA LEU A 148 -4.55 -1.55 7.50
C LEU A 148 -3.45 -2.22 6.69
N TYR A 149 -3.67 -2.33 5.38
CA TYR A 149 -2.66 -2.74 4.42
C TYR A 149 -2.16 -1.50 3.70
N LEU A 150 -0.85 -1.30 3.69
CA LEU A 150 -0.16 -0.21 3.01
C LEU A 150 0.69 -0.81 1.89
N LEU A 151 0.29 -0.60 0.64
CA LEU A 151 0.92 -1.22 -0.53
C LEU A 151 1.56 -0.12 -1.41
N ASP A 152 2.89 -0.03 -1.36
CA ASP A 152 3.66 0.98 -2.11
C ASP A 152 4.09 0.40 -3.45
N GLU A 153 3.43 0.80 -4.54
CA GLU A 153 3.65 0.34 -5.92
C GLU A 153 3.63 -1.20 -6.07
N PRO A 154 2.57 -1.91 -5.61
CA PRO A 154 2.55 -3.37 -5.53
C PRO A 154 2.67 -4.09 -6.88
N MET A 155 2.47 -3.40 -7.99
CA MET A 155 2.54 -3.92 -9.36
C MET A 155 3.69 -3.30 -10.15
N GLY A 156 4.59 -2.56 -9.49
CA GLY A 156 5.72 -1.89 -10.12
C GLY A 156 6.74 -2.89 -10.66
N GLY A 157 6.95 -2.91 -11.97
CA GLY A 157 7.93 -3.81 -12.61
C GLY A 157 7.45 -5.24 -12.86
N VAL A 158 6.16 -5.50 -12.71
CA VAL A 158 5.50 -6.75 -13.08
C VAL A 158 4.92 -6.63 -14.49
N ASP A 159 4.95 -7.71 -15.25
CA ASP A 159 4.34 -7.74 -16.58
C ASP A 159 2.80 -7.56 -16.52
N PRO A 160 2.17 -6.99 -17.56
CA PRO A 160 0.74 -6.67 -17.55
C PRO A 160 -0.17 -7.87 -17.23
N ALA A 161 0.16 -9.07 -17.70
CA ALA A 161 -0.67 -10.26 -17.46
C ALA A 161 -0.63 -10.68 -15.97
N ALA A 162 0.52 -10.49 -15.31
CA ALA A 162 0.66 -10.80 -13.89
C ALA A 162 0.04 -9.72 -12.98
N ARG A 163 -0.15 -8.47 -13.44
CA ARG A 163 -0.73 -7.39 -12.64
C ARG A 163 -2.17 -7.69 -12.22
N ASP A 164 -3.01 -8.13 -13.16
CA ASP A 164 -4.39 -8.49 -12.89
C ASP A 164 -4.48 -9.62 -11.85
N TYR A 165 -3.60 -10.60 -11.96
CA TYR A 165 -3.54 -11.69 -10.98
C TYR A 165 -3.11 -11.20 -9.58
N ILE A 166 -2.14 -10.29 -9.49
CA ILE A 166 -1.70 -9.68 -8.24
C ILE A 166 -2.85 -8.87 -7.62
N LEU A 167 -3.53 -8.05 -8.41
CA LEU A 167 -4.66 -7.25 -7.95
C LEU A 167 -5.78 -8.13 -7.40
N ARG A 168 -6.18 -9.17 -8.14
CA ARG A 168 -7.17 -10.16 -7.66
C ARG A 168 -6.71 -10.83 -6.37
N THR A 169 -5.43 -11.15 -6.25
CA THR A 169 -4.88 -11.74 -5.02
C THR A 169 -4.99 -10.78 -3.84
N ILE A 170 -4.70 -9.49 -4.03
CA ILE A 170 -4.86 -8.47 -2.99
C ILE A 170 -6.34 -8.41 -2.57
N ILE A 171 -7.25 -8.23 -3.53
CA ILE A 171 -8.69 -8.05 -3.28
C ILE A 171 -9.34 -9.29 -2.65
N SER A 172 -8.90 -10.49 -3.01
CA SER A 172 -9.48 -11.75 -2.49
C SER A 172 -8.91 -12.17 -1.13
N ASN A 173 -7.87 -11.50 -0.63
CA ASN A 173 -7.15 -11.96 0.56
C ASN A 173 -7.04 -10.93 1.70
N TYR A 174 -7.66 -9.75 1.59
CA TYR A 174 -7.79 -8.86 2.73
C TYR A 174 -9.11 -9.12 3.48
N ASN A 175 -9.16 -8.72 4.74
CA ASN A 175 -10.40 -8.76 5.52
C ASN A 175 -11.29 -7.57 5.07
N GLU A 176 -12.57 -7.80 4.80
CA GLU A 176 -13.51 -6.76 4.33
C GLU A 176 -13.65 -5.57 5.31
N ASP A 177 -13.41 -5.79 6.60
CA ASP A 177 -13.37 -4.72 7.61
C ASP A 177 -12.05 -3.94 7.61
N ALA A 178 -11.02 -4.42 6.91
CA ALA A 178 -9.73 -3.75 6.81
C ALA A 178 -9.72 -2.68 5.72
N THR A 179 -8.84 -1.70 5.87
CA THR A 179 -8.58 -0.70 4.84
C THR A 179 -7.33 -1.07 4.06
N VAL A 180 -7.40 -0.98 2.75
CA VAL A 180 -6.26 -1.18 1.86
C VAL A 180 -5.89 0.15 1.22
N VAL A 181 -4.66 0.60 1.40
CA VAL A 181 -4.12 1.81 0.77
C VAL A 181 -3.10 1.40 -0.28
N ILE A 182 -3.34 1.76 -1.53
CA ILE A 182 -2.48 1.42 -2.67
C ILE A 182 -1.92 2.71 -3.25
N THR A 183 -0.58 2.81 -3.36
CA THR A 183 0.04 3.82 -4.21
C THR A 183 0.37 3.19 -5.56
N THR A 184 0.08 3.89 -6.64
CA THR A 184 0.49 3.46 -7.98
C THR A 184 0.45 4.62 -8.98
N HIS A 185 1.17 4.45 -10.06
CA HIS A 185 1.04 5.26 -11.27
C HIS A 185 0.24 4.54 -12.38
N LEU A 186 -0.18 3.29 -12.13
CA LEU A 186 -0.95 2.44 -13.05
C LEU A 186 -2.44 2.53 -12.70
N ILE A 187 -3.04 3.71 -12.87
CA ILE A 187 -4.39 4.02 -12.36
C ILE A 187 -5.44 3.18 -13.08
N SER A 188 -5.34 3.05 -14.41
CA SER A 188 -6.27 2.26 -15.23
C SER A 188 -6.37 0.80 -14.79
N ASP A 189 -5.30 0.25 -14.21
CA ASP A 189 -5.28 -1.16 -13.79
C ASP A 189 -6.07 -1.39 -12.49
N ILE A 190 -6.20 -0.33 -11.63
CA ILE A 190 -6.79 -0.47 -10.29
C ILE A 190 -8.09 0.32 -10.08
N GLU A 191 -8.45 1.28 -10.94
CA GLU A 191 -9.58 2.20 -10.68
C GLU A 191 -10.93 1.48 -10.46
N ASN A 192 -11.09 0.27 -11.00
CA ASN A 192 -12.32 -0.52 -10.87
C ASN A 192 -12.49 -1.18 -9.49
N VAL A 193 -11.44 -1.24 -8.69
CA VAL A 193 -11.47 -1.85 -7.35
C VAL A 193 -11.33 -0.81 -6.24
N LEU A 194 -11.12 0.46 -6.56
CA LEU A 194 -11.02 1.54 -5.59
C LEU A 194 -12.39 2.05 -5.17
N ASP A 195 -12.57 2.26 -3.87
CA ASP A 195 -13.72 2.99 -3.31
C ASP A 195 -13.47 4.50 -3.30
N GLU A 196 -12.25 4.90 -2.97
CA GLU A 196 -11.86 6.29 -2.77
C GLU A 196 -10.47 6.56 -3.36
N VAL A 197 -10.25 7.79 -3.82
CA VAL A 197 -8.94 8.24 -4.28
C VAL A 197 -8.51 9.51 -3.57
N VAL A 198 -7.19 9.60 -3.36
CA VAL A 198 -6.51 10.79 -2.84
C VAL A 198 -5.47 11.20 -3.86
N PHE A 199 -5.68 12.33 -4.53
CA PHE A 199 -4.68 12.91 -5.44
C PHE A 199 -3.68 13.73 -4.64
N MET A 200 -2.40 13.38 -4.75
CA MET A 200 -1.31 14.12 -4.10
C MET A 200 -0.52 14.95 -5.09
N LYS A 201 -0.30 16.23 -4.74
CA LYS A 201 0.49 17.17 -5.52
C LYS A 201 1.43 17.94 -4.59
N GLN A 202 2.74 17.90 -4.86
CA GLN A 202 3.75 18.67 -4.11
C GLN A 202 3.69 18.52 -2.58
N GLY A 203 3.35 17.32 -2.09
CA GLY A 203 3.28 17.02 -0.66
C GLY A 203 1.98 17.43 0.03
N GLU A 204 0.96 17.77 -0.73
CA GLU A 204 -0.37 18.16 -0.25
C GLU A 204 -1.46 17.27 -0.87
N VAL A 205 -2.62 17.19 -0.21
CA VAL A 205 -3.82 16.57 -0.79
C VAL A 205 -4.46 17.57 -1.72
N TYR A 206 -4.49 17.27 -3.02
CA TYR A 206 -5.16 18.09 -4.04
C TYR A 206 -6.65 17.78 -4.13
N LEU A 207 -7.01 16.47 -4.05
CA LEU A 207 -8.39 16.00 -4.16
C LEU A 207 -8.52 14.74 -3.29
N LYS A 208 -9.64 14.61 -2.58
CA LYS A 208 -10.10 13.37 -1.95
C LYS A 208 -11.56 13.18 -2.30
N GLU A 209 -11.88 12.12 -3.04
CA GLU A 209 -13.24 11.83 -3.51
C GLU A 209 -13.48 10.33 -3.62
N SER A 210 -14.74 9.89 -3.51
CA SER A 210 -15.11 8.53 -3.89
C SER A 210 -15.03 8.35 -5.41
N VAL A 211 -14.76 7.12 -5.86
CA VAL A 211 -14.73 6.82 -7.31
C VAL A 211 -16.09 7.07 -7.95
N ASP A 212 -17.19 6.80 -7.25
CA ASP A 212 -18.54 7.06 -7.73
C ASP A 212 -18.84 8.56 -7.85
N ASP A 213 -18.36 9.37 -6.90
CA ASP A 213 -18.44 10.82 -7.00
C ASP A 213 -17.66 11.35 -8.21
N ILE A 214 -16.48 10.80 -8.49
CA ILE A 214 -15.71 11.20 -9.69
C ILE A 214 -16.51 10.89 -10.95
N ARG A 215 -17.11 9.72 -11.05
CA ARG A 215 -17.93 9.31 -12.20
C ARG A 215 -19.14 10.20 -12.37
N THR A 216 -19.83 10.55 -11.29
CA THR A 216 -21.08 11.33 -11.33
C THR A 216 -20.85 12.83 -11.45
N LYS A 217 -19.93 13.43 -10.68
CA LYS A 217 -19.67 14.88 -10.67
C LYS A 217 -18.88 15.35 -11.89
N TYR A 218 -17.86 14.56 -12.29
CA TYR A 218 -16.93 14.95 -13.35
C TYR A 218 -17.23 14.25 -14.68
N ASN A 219 -18.11 13.25 -14.69
CA ASN A 219 -18.41 12.40 -15.85
C ASN A 219 -17.14 11.80 -16.50
N LYS A 220 -16.20 11.35 -15.65
CA LYS A 220 -14.87 10.86 -16.04
C LYS A 220 -14.50 9.61 -15.25
N SER A 221 -13.58 8.80 -15.81
CA SER A 221 -12.87 7.79 -15.03
C SER A 221 -11.82 8.47 -14.13
N VAL A 222 -11.31 7.74 -13.14
CA VAL A 222 -10.24 8.22 -12.26
C VAL A 222 -8.98 8.55 -13.07
N ASP A 223 -8.61 7.68 -14.03
CA ASP A 223 -7.45 7.90 -14.89
C ASP A 223 -7.62 9.16 -15.77
N ALA A 224 -8.82 9.37 -16.35
CA ALA A 224 -9.11 10.55 -17.17
C ALA A 224 -9.03 11.85 -16.34
N LEU A 225 -9.62 11.87 -15.14
CA LEU A 225 -9.54 13.03 -14.24
C LEU A 225 -8.09 13.27 -13.78
N PHE A 226 -7.36 12.21 -13.46
CA PHE A 226 -5.95 12.30 -13.06
C PHE A 226 -5.10 12.95 -14.17
N ARG A 227 -5.24 12.48 -15.40
CA ARG A 227 -4.52 13.06 -16.56
C ARG A 227 -4.84 14.53 -16.74
N GLU A 228 -6.09 14.95 -16.61
CA GLU A 228 -6.47 16.35 -16.71
C GLU A 228 -5.84 17.23 -15.63
N VAL A 229 -5.86 16.75 -14.37
CA VAL A 229 -5.29 17.48 -13.23
C VAL A 229 -3.76 17.60 -13.33
N PHE A 230 -3.09 16.61 -13.95
CA PHE A 230 -1.63 16.51 -14.00
C PHE A 230 -1.02 16.62 -15.40
N VAL A 231 -1.78 17.04 -16.41
CA VAL A 231 -1.34 17.17 -17.84
C VAL A 231 -0.14 18.13 -18.05
N CYS A 232 0.21 18.94 -17.08
CA CYS A 232 1.25 19.94 -17.23
C CYS A 232 2.55 19.59 -16.45
N TYR A 233 2.84 18.30 -16.24
CA TYR A 233 4.03 17.88 -15.49
C TYR A 233 4.81 16.78 -16.19
#